data_59633ffa56f9154ccee11c6cbd2ac6c9
#
_entry.id   59633ffa56f9154ccee11c6cbd2ac6c9
#
_cell.length_a   1.000
_cell.length_b   1.000
_cell.length_c   1.000
_cell.angle_alpha   90.00
_cell.angle_beta   90.00
_cell.angle_gamma   90.00
#
_symmetry.space_group_name_H-M   'P 1'
#
loop_
_entity.id
_entity.type
_entity.pdbx_description
1 polymer ?
#
loop_
_entity_poly.entity_id
_entity_poly.type
_entity_poly.pdbx_seq_one_letter_code
_entity_poly.pdbx_strand_id
1 'polypeptide(L)'
;NKLFGFGSDANLYLHNIDGSITWHGQIATERLIFVSNKISNIIKRFTNLIIKSTKKWTMPLAQTTDALSYGTQQTSLSEDEFSVKGNLVAARLKRDKNSPNFATEAKARISGNEMRGQAIEITIEREVDGQTITFGTVVRGQESETIV
;
A
#
# COMPACT_ATOMS: atom_id res chain seq x y z
N ASN A 1 1.94 -34.27 -1.48
CA ASN A 1 1.47 -34.06 -0.10
C ASN A 1 0.18 -33.26 -0.11
N LYS A 2 -0.85 -33.75 0.61
CA LYS A 2 -2.12 -33.04 0.76
C LYS A 2 -2.13 -32.37 2.14
N LEU A 3 -2.50 -31.10 2.20
CA LEU A 3 -2.67 -30.35 3.44
C LEU A 3 -4.16 -30.17 3.71
N PHE A 4 -4.59 -30.54 4.89
CA PHE A 4 -5.98 -30.38 5.33
C PHE A 4 -6.02 -29.40 6.52
N GLY A 5 -7.09 -28.63 6.60
CA GLY A 5 -7.37 -27.75 7.72
C GLY A 5 -8.88 -27.70 8.02
N PHE A 6 -9.22 -27.47 9.28
CA PHE A 6 -10.61 -27.23 9.70
C PHE A 6 -10.90 -25.73 9.64
N GLY A 7 -12.02 -25.38 9.01
CA GLY A 7 -12.57 -24.02 9.07
C GLY A 7 -13.31 -23.77 10.39
N SER A 8 -13.62 -22.51 10.66
CA SER A 8 -14.45 -22.10 11.80
C SER A 8 -15.91 -22.63 11.72
N ASP A 9 -16.32 -23.06 10.54
CA ASP A 9 -17.61 -23.69 10.24
C ASP A 9 -17.61 -25.22 10.48
N ALA A 10 -16.54 -25.77 11.08
CA ALA A 10 -16.29 -27.17 11.33
C ALA A 10 -16.18 -28.08 10.08
N ASN A 11 -16.08 -27.49 8.89
CA ASN A 11 -15.81 -28.23 7.67
C ASN A 11 -14.31 -28.52 7.48
N LEU A 12 -14.01 -29.66 6.84
CA LEU A 12 -12.67 -30.06 6.48
C LEU A 12 -12.33 -29.54 5.07
N TYR A 13 -11.29 -28.75 4.95
CA TYR A 13 -10.83 -28.19 3.69
C TYR A 13 -9.50 -28.81 3.27
N LEU A 14 -9.40 -29.13 1.98
CA LEU A 14 -8.14 -29.55 1.37
C LEU A 14 -7.44 -28.33 0.79
N HIS A 15 -6.22 -28.09 1.28
CA HIS A 15 -5.34 -27.04 0.79
C HIS A 15 -4.33 -27.57 -0.23
N ASN A 16 -3.56 -26.70 -0.87
CA ASN A 16 -2.57 -27.01 -1.90
C ASN A 16 -3.17 -27.75 -3.11
N ILE A 17 -4.35 -27.32 -3.54
CA ILE A 17 -4.90 -27.71 -4.82
C ILE A 17 -4.44 -26.68 -5.85
N ASP A 18 -3.84 -27.12 -6.94
CA ASP A 18 -3.43 -26.24 -8.04
C ASP A 18 -4.62 -25.41 -8.52
N GLY A 19 -4.41 -24.08 -8.59
CA GLY A 19 -5.45 -23.12 -8.99
C GLY A 19 -6.47 -22.76 -7.92
N SER A 20 -6.35 -23.25 -6.68
CA SER A 20 -7.22 -22.83 -5.59
C SER A 20 -6.84 -21.43 -5.10
N ILE A 21 -7.82 -20.53 -5.11
CA ILE A 21 -7.69 -19.14 -4.62
C ILE A 21 -8.39 -18.94 -3.27
N THR A 22 -8.93 -20.02 -2.71
CA THR A 22 -9.70 -19.94 -1.47
C THR A 22 -8.94 -20.59 -0.31
N TRP A 23 -9.05 -19.97 0.85
CA TRP A 23 -8.65 -20.53 2.12
C TRP A 23 -9.90 -20.83 2.95
N HIS A 24 -10.12 -22.07 3.35
CA HIS A 24 -11.34 -22.54 4.01
C HIS A 24 -12.63 -22.13 3.24
N GLY A 25 -12.63 -22.23 1.91
CA GLY A 25 -13.77 -21.84 1.09
C GLY A 25 -13.98 -20.33 0.92
N GLN A 26 -13.16 -19.51 1.57
CA GLN A 26 -13.22 -18.04 1.45
C GLN A 26 -12.16 -17.52 0.47
N ILE A 27 -12.53 -16.53 -0.32
CA ILE A 27 -11.56 -15.80 -1.15
C ILE A 27 -10.61 -15.07 -0.20
N ALA A 28 -9.31 -15.33 -0.33
CA ALA A 28 -8.32 -14.67 0.50
C ALA A 28 -8.02 -13.26 -0.01
N THR A 29 -7.76 -12.34 0.91
CA THR A 29 -7.19 -11.03 0.59
C THR A 29 -5.67 -11.09 0.77
N GLU A 30 -4.93 -10.79 -0.27
CA GLU A 30 -3.50 -10.57 -0.15
C GLU A 30 -3.25 -9.20 0.47
N ARG A 31 -2.48 -9.19 1.55
CA ARG A 31 -2.05 -7.97 2.22
C ARG A 31 -0.53 -7.94 2.28
N LEU A 32 0.04 -6.82 1.91
CA LEU A 32 1.46 -6.57 2.03
C LEU A 32 1.69 -5.27 2.79
N ILE A 33 2.52 -5.35 3.82
CA ILE A 33 2.96 -4.20 4.61
C ILE A 33 4.47 -4.05 4.44
N PHE A 34 4.92 -2.88 4.07
CA PHE A 34 6.35 -2.59 3.92
C PHE A 34 6.69 -1.15 4.31
N VAL A 35 7.94 -0.96 4.72
CA VAL A 35 8.48 0.35 5.08
C VAL A 35 9.50 0.78 4.04
N SER A 36 9.35 2.00 3.53
CA SER A 36 10.36 2.65 2.70
C SER A 36 11.14 3.66 3.54
N ASN A 37 12.43 3.37 3.74
CA ASN A 37 13.36 4.21 4.50
C ASN A 37 14.77 4.15 3.90
N LYS A 38 14.92 4.65 2.67
CA LYS A 38 16.18 4.52 1.94
C LYS A 38 17.34 5.29 2.58
N ILE A 39 17.08 6.42 3.19
CA ILE A 39 18.08 7.23 3.91
C ILE A 39 17.42 7.71 5.18
N SER A 40 17.80 7.14 6.33
CA SER A 40 17.07 7.30 7.59
C SER A 40 17.15 8.71 8.18
N ASN A 41 18.18 9.48 7.87
CA ASN A 41 18.46 10.77 8.49
C ASN A 41 17.88 11.97 7.73
N ILE A 42 17.20 11.72 6.62
CA ILE A 42 16.67 12.76 5.75
C ILE A 42 15.15 12.72 5.72
N ILE A 43 14.51 13.87 5.87
CA ILE A 43 13.06 14.00 5.65
C ILE A 43 12.81 14.00 4.14
N LYS A 44 11.98 13.06 3.71
CA LYS A 44 11.61 12.85 2.31
C LYS A 44 10.18 13.31 2.06
N ARG A 45 9.92 13.75 0.84
CA ARG A 45 8.57 13.96 0.34
C ARG A 45 8.16 12.75 -0.50
N PHE A 46 7.13 12.05 -0.08
CA PHE A 46 6.60 10.88 -0.77
C PHE A 46 5.51 11.31 -1.75
N THR A 47 5.70 11.03 -3.04
CA THR A 47 4.81 11.53 -4.09
C THR A 47 4.10 10.45 -4.87
N ASN A 48 4.74 9.32 -5.10
CA ASN A 48 4.20 8.26 -5.94
C ASN A 48 4.49 6.88 -5.34
N LEU A 49 3.55 5.97 -5.53
CA LEU A 49 3.72 4.54 -5.32
C LEU A 49 3.75 3.86 -6.68
N ILE A 50 4.77 3.06 -6.94
CA ILE A 50 4.90 2.26 -8.16
C ILE A 50 5.09 0.81 -7.74
N ILE A 51 4.24 -0.06 -8.24
CA ILE A 51 4.24 -1.50 -7.94
C ILE A 51 4.49 -2.24 -9.25
N LYS A 52 5.41 -3.19 -9.25
CA LYS A 52 5.54 -4.13 -10.37
C LYS A 52 4.48 -5.21 -10.22
N SER A 53 3.40 -5.07 -10.96
CA SER A 53 2.25 -5.96 -10.92
C SER A 53 1.46 -5.81 -12.22
N THR A 54 0.73 -6.83 -12.60
CA THR A 54 -0.22 -6.78 -13.72
C THR A 54 -1.63 -6.37 -13.30
N LYS A 55 -1.89 -6.36 -12.00
CA LYS A 55 -3.19 -6.05 -11.42
C LYS A 55 -3.10 -4.82 -10.52
N LYS A 56 -4.20 -4.12 -10.42
CA LYS A 56 -4.34 -2.99 -9.49
C LYS A 56 -4.42 -3.48 -8.04
N TRP A 57 -4.14 -2.57 -7.15
CA TRP A 57 -4.17 -2.76 -5.70
C TRP A 57 -5.01 -1.67 -5.06
N THR A 58 -5.48 -1.90 -3.86
CA THR A 58 -5.91 -0.84 -2.95
C THR A 58 -4.76 -0.52 -1.98
N MET A 59 -4.69 0.69 -1.52
CA MET A 59 -3.76 1.11 -0.45
C MET A 59 -4.61 1.71 0.68
N PRO A 60 -5.09 0.86 1.61
CA PRO A 60 -5.93 1.33 2.71
C PRO A 60 -5.20 2.29 3.63
N LEU A 61 -3.88 2.18 3.74
CA LEU A 61 -3.08 3.04 4.60
C LEU A 61 -1.67 3.24 4.03
N ALA A 62 -1.23 4.49 3.98
CA ALA A 62 0.16 4.87 4.00
C ALA A 62 0.38 5.87 5.14
N GLN A 63 1.37 5.63 5.96
CA GLN A 63 1.65 6.42 7.16
C GLN A 63 3.12 6.81 7.21
N THR A 64 3.39 8.10 7.42
CA THR A 64 4.77 8.55 7.60
C THR A 64 5.16 8.49 9.07
N THR A 65 6.44 8.22 9.28
CA THR A 65 7.08 8.35 10.59
C THR A 65 8.01 9.55 10.55
N ASP A 66 7.69 10.54 11.35
CA ASP A 66 8.57 11.67 11.61
C ASP A 66 8.49 12.03 13.09
N ALA A 67 9.60 11.87 13.78
CA ALA A 67 9.69 12.15 15.20
C ALA A 67 9.82 13.66 15.51
N LEU A 68 10.07 14.52 14.54
CA LEU A 68 10.58 15.86 14.83
C LEU A 68 9.66 17.03 14.47
N SER A 69 8.81 16.96 13.42
CA SER A 69 8.19 18.20 12.94
C SER A 69 6.77 18.07 12.39
N TYR A 70 6.40 16.96 11.79
CA TYR A 70 5.12 16.87 11.03
C TYR A 70 4.09 15.95 11.68
N GLY A 71 4.48 15.24 12.75
CA GLY A 71 3.63 14.21 13.34
C GLY A 71 3.39 13.04 12.40
N THR A 72 2.42 12.22 12.73
CA THR A 72 2.01 11.09 11.91
C THR A 72 1.05 11.57 10.83
N GLN A 73 1.49 11.53 9.58
CA GLN A 73 0.66 11.84 8.42
C GLN A 73 0.11 10.55 7.82
N GLN A 74 -1.11 10.59 7.31
CA GLN A 74 -1.78 9.42 6.75
C GLN A 74 -2.48 9.73 5.43
N THR A 75 -2.48 8.74 4.54
CA THR A 75 -3.26 8.79 3.29
C THR A 75 -3.68 7.39 2.86
N SER A 76 -4.62 7.32 1.92
CA SER A 76 -5.12 6.07 1.34
C SER A 76 -5.41 6.25 -0.14
N LEU A 77 -5.44 5.16 -0.90
CA LEU A 77 -5.78 5.13 -2.32
C LEU A 77 -6.72 3.96 -2.60
N SER A 78 -7.78 4.23 -3.33
CA SER A 78 -8.67 3.21 -3.89
C SER A 78 -8.08 2.60 -5.17
N GLU A 79 -8.59 1.46 -5.59
CA GLU A 79 -8.09 0.73 -6.75
C GLU A 79 -8.17 1.54 -8.05
N ASP A 80 -9.22 2.34 -8.22
CA ASP A 80 -9.45 3.18 -9.40
C ASP A 80 -8.43 4.32 -9.56
N GLU A 81 -7.73 4.68 -8.49
CA GLU A 81 -6.69 5.70 -8.51
C GLU A 81 -5.33 5.19 -9.03
N PHE A 82 -5.21 3.87 -9.19
CA PHE A 82 -4.04 3.28 -9.81
C PHE A 82 -4.19 3.19 -11.32
N SER A 83 -3.14 3.59 -12.03
CA SER A 83 -2.99 3.42 -13.47
C SER A 83 -2.08 2.23 -13.78
N VAL A 84 -2.46 1.44 -14.78
CA VAL A 84 -1.68 0.27 -15.23
C VAL A 84 -0.96 0.62 -16.52
N LYS A 85 0.33 0.33 -16.60
CA LYS A 85 1.16 0.54 -17.78
C LYS A 85 2.12 -0.66 -17.96
N GLY A 86 1.72 -1.59 -18.80
CA GLY A 86 2.42 -2.87 -18.92
C GLY A 86 2.36 -3.67 -17.62
N ASN A 87 3.53 -3.96 -17.05
CA ASN A 87 3.68 -4.66 -15.77
C ASN A 87 3.91 -3.71 -14.57
N LEU A 88 3.61 -2.42 -14.75
CA LEU A 88 3.72 -1.41 -13.70
C LEU A 88 2.34 -0.87 -13.37
N VAL A 89 2.06 -0.80 -12.09
CA VAL A 89 0.88 -0.17 -11.50
C VAL A 89 1.36 1.02 -10.68
N ALA A 90 0.85 2.20 -10.99
CA ALA A 90 1.34 3.42 -10.38
C ALA A 90 0.19 4.32 -9.92
N ALA A 91 0.36 4.97 -8.78
CA ALA A 91 -0.53 5.99 -8.29
C ALA A 91 0.25 7.15 -7.66
N ARG A 92 -0.31 8.34 -7.78
CA ARG A 92 0.18 9.51 -7.04
C ARG A 92 -0.42 9.49 -5.64
N LEU A 93 0.41 9.62 -4.62
CA LEU A 93 -0.07 9.73 -3.24
C LEU A 93 -0.91 11.00 -3.07
N LYS A 94 -2.00 10.88 -2.35
CA LYS A 94 -2.80 12.00 -1.88
C LYS A 94 -2.06 12.71 -0.73
N ARG A 95 -2.57 13.86 -0.37
CA ARG A 95 -2.09 14.64 0.76
C ARG A 95 -2.53 14.02 2.08
N ASP A 96 -1.91 14.46 3.16
CA ASP A 96 -2.21 14.02 4.51
C ASP A 96 -3.68 14.34 4.89
N LYS A 97 -4.46 13.30 5.15
CA LYS A 97 -5.85 13.42 5.57
C LYS A 97 -6.03 13.98 7.00
N ASN A 98 -4.97 13.90 7.81
CA ASN A 98 -4.98 14.44 9.17
C ASN A 98 -4.57 15.93 9.22
N SER A 99 -4.22 16.50 8.08
CA SER A 99 -3.83 17.90 7.99
C SER A 99 -5.02 18.83 8.32
N PRO A 100 -4.84 19.90 9.11
CA PRO A 100 -5.88 20.91 9.33
C PRO A 100 -6.42 21.55 8.05
N ASN A 101 -5.62 21.56 7.00
CA ASN A 101 -5.97 22.13 5.69
C ASN A 101 -6.58 21.10 4.74
N PHE A 102 -6.84 19.88 5.20
CA PHE A 102 -7.49 18.86 4.38
C PHE A 102 -8.99 19.17 4.28
N ALA A 103 -9.46 19.45 3.07
CA ALA A 103 -10.84 19.87 2.87
C ALA A 103 -11.79 18.68 2.66
N THR A 104 -11.52 17.86 1.65
CA THR A 104 -12.35 16.69 1.28
C THR A 104 -11.54 15.68 0.49
N GLU A 105 -12.00 14.42 0.43
CA GLU A 105 -11.38 13.38 -0.41
C GLU A 105 -11.31 13.78 -1.90
N ALA A 106 -12.33 14.47 -2.43
CA ALA A 106 -12.31 14.96 -3.81
C ALA A 106 -11.15 15.95 -4.09
N LYS A 107 -10.68 16.66 -3.05
CA LYS A 107 -9.56 17.61 -3.13
C LYS A 107 -8.27 17.07 -2.51
N ALA A 108 -8.22 15.80 -2.14
CA ALA A 108 -7.11 15.17 -1.43
C ALA A 108 -5.75 15.22 -2.14
N ARG A 109 -5.73 15.59 -3.41
CA ARG A 109 -4.48 15.78 -4.17
C ARG A 109 -3.91 17.20 -4.09
N ILE A 110 -4.71 18.17 -3.65
CA ILE A 110 -4.35 19.60 -3.64
C ILE A 110 -4.56 20.25 -2.28
N SER A 111 -5.43 19.72 -1.44
CA SER A 111 -5.65 20.21 -0.07
C SER A 111 -4.93 19.31 0.95
N GLY A 112 -4.48 19.89 2.04
CA GLY A 112 -3.69 19.20 3.05
C GLY A 112 -2.18 19.32 2.85
N ASN A 113 -1.44 18.83 3.82
CA ASN A 113 0.02 18.81 3.77
C ASN A 113 0.54 17.69 2.85
N GLU A 114 1.69 17.90 2.25
CA GLU A 114 2.39 16.85 1.53
C GLU A 114 2.85 15.75 2.49
N MET A 115 2.81 14.50 2.03
CA MET A 115 3.32 13.37 2.81
C MET A 115 4.84 13.50 2.96
N ARG A 116 5.30 13.75 4.18
CA ARG A 116 6.72 13.96 4.52
C ARG A 116 7.10 13.17 5.75
N GLY A 117 8.31 12.65 5.77
CA GLY A 117 8.85 11.93 6.91
C GLY A 117 10.16 11.24 6.59
N GLN A 118 10.81 10.70 7.61
CA GLN A 118 12.02 9.91 7.44
C GLN A 118 11.71 8.56 6.79
N ALA A 119 10.55 7.99 7.12
CA ALA A 119 10.07 6.73 6.58
C ALA A 119 8.58 6.82 6.25
N ILE A 120 8.13 5.94 5.37
CA ILE A 120 6.71 5.70 5.11
C ILE A 120 6.43 4.20 5.19
N GLU A 121 5.46 3.83 6.01
CA GLU A 121 4.89 2.50 6.03
C GLU A 121 3.68 2.47 5.10
N ILE A 122 3.60 1.46 4.27
CA ILE A 122 2.55 1.32 3.26
C ILE A 122 1.92 -0.06 3.41
N THR A 123 0.61 -0.08 3.53
CA THR A 123 -0.21 -1.28 3.44
C THR A 123 -0.91 -1.29 2.09
N ILE A 124 -0.73 -2.34 1.32
CA ILE A 124 -1.48 -2.59 0.09
C ILE A 124 -2.23 -3.91 0.18
N GLU A 125 -3.40 -3.95 -0.45
CA GLU A 125 -4.29 -5.10 -0.43
C GLU A 125 -4.88 -5.35 -1.81
N ARG A 126 -5.20 -6.61 -2.10
CA ARG A 126 -6.02 -7.03 -3.23
C ARG A 126 -6.70 -8.35 -2.96
N GLU A 127 -7.76 -8.63 -3.68
CA GLU A 127 -8.34 -9.98 -3.71
C GLU A 127 -7.46 -10.93 -4.52
N VAL A 128 -7.31 -12.16 -4.02
CA VAL A 128 -6.57 -13.21 -4.71
C VAL A 128 -7.39 -13.72 -5.89
N ASP A 129 -6.82 -13.67 -7.08
CA ASP A 129 -7.47 -14.14 -8.31
C ASP A 129 -6.83 -15.42 -8.90
N GLY A 130 -6.02 -16.12 -8.10
CA GLY A 130 -5.35 -17.37 -8.50
C GLY A 130 -4.15 -17.18 -9.42
N GLN A 131 -3.73 -15.94 -9.69
CA GLN A 131 -2.57 -15.68 -10.53
C GLN A 131 -1.32 -15.41 -9.71
N THR A 132 -0.20 -15.97 -10.14
CA THR A 132 1.12 -15.67 -9.57
C THR A 132 1.48 -14.22 -9.82
N ILE A 133 1.88 -13.50 -8.77
CA ILE A 133 2.30 -12.13 -8.87
C ILE A 133 3.81 -12.06 -8.70
N THR A 134 4.45 -11.37 -9.65
CA THR A 134 5.80 -10.90 -9.42
C THR A 134 5.72 -9.55 -8.73
N PHE A 135 6.15 -9.50 -7.48
CA PHE A 135 6.08 -8.29 -6.67
C PHE A 135 7.41 -7.54 -6.69
N GLY A 136 7.35 -6.26 -6.95
CA GLY A 136 8.45 -5.32 -6.71
C GLY A 136 7.89 -3.94 -6.51
N THR A 137 8.24 -3.27 -5.43
CA THR A 137 7.80 -1.91 -5.16
C THR A 137 8.94 -0.91 -5.30
N VAL A 138 8.61 0.24 -5.86
CA VAL A 138 9.46 1.42 -5.81
C VAL A 138 8.63 2.57 -5.30
N VAL A 139 8.97 3.07 -4.11
CA VAL A 139 8.44 4.33 -3.61
C VAL A 139 9.37 5.43 -4.10
N ARG A 140 8.84 6.30 -4.94
CA ARG A 140 9.58 7.50 -5.39
C ARG A 140 9.16 8.69 -4.55
N GLY A 141 10.15 9.37 -3.97
CA GLY A 141 10.02 10.66 -3.33
C GLY A 141 11.09 11.61 -3.86
N GLN A 142 10.84 12.91 -3.76
CA GLN A 142 11.92 13.88 -3.87
C GLN A 142 12.57 14.00 -2.49
N GLU A 143 13.87 13.81 -2.45
CA GLU A 143 14.67 14.10 -1.26
C GLU A 143 14.66 15.62 -1.11
N SER A 144 14.19 16.11 0.03
CA SER A 144 14.39 17.52 0.39
C SER A 144 15.48 17.53 1.45
N GLU A 145 16.61 18.10 1.13
CA GLU A 145 17.60 18.42 2.13
C GLU A 145 16.99 19.46 3.08
N THR A 146 16.75 19.06 4.32
CA THR A 146 16.58 20.04 5.37
C THR A 146 17.96 20.34 5.91
N ILE A 147 18.49 21.48 5.52
CA ILE A 147 19.66 22.05 6.19
C ILE A 147 19.18 22.44 7.60
N VAL A 148 19.73 21.79 8.59
CA VAL A 148 19.60 22.16 10.00
C VAL A 148 20.58 23.27 10.30
#